data_9cf6642ec58189269d244c909fb9b9eb
#
_entry.id   9cf6642ec58189269d244c909fb9b9eb
#
_cell.length_a   1.000
_cell.length_b   1.000
_cell.length_c   1.000
_cell.angle_alpha   90.00
_cell.angle_beta   90.00
_cell.angle_gamma   90.00
#
_symmetry.space_group_name_H-M   'P 1'
#
loop_
_entity.id
_entity.type
_entity.pdbx_description
1 polymer ?
#
loop_
_entity_poly.entity_id
_entity_poly.type
_entity_poly.pdbx_seq_one_letter_code
_entity_poly.pdbx_strand_id
1 'polypeptide(L)'
;MNIPQQSIIRRFTGALMGRLFGVDAPQVRRPSDLLDRRSALVVRALDDATDRLVGPVSSMKDRRAYDRDEVLRDALEAWRTNPLARRIVSLTSQYVVGGGLGIECRHERTRRFLQSWWNHRLNRMSMRAFELCDELTRTGNLFIILSTDPSGMSYVRALPASDVLEIETAPNDVEQETVIWERPRGDVGMDDRPVVAGPDGLLGHPWKVYDERTDAVTAGADGASFSPVILHYAVNRPVGAKWGESDLAPILRWLARYSVWLEDRARLNRYRQSFLYVVKASFTSQAEKLSRQAELSANPPNPGSILVADQSETWEVLNPDLSSFEAAEDGLALKKMIAAGSGNPLHFLAEPESSTRTTAEAAGGPTFRHYEQRQQYFLWLVQDIARVVLQRRARLDRHISPNAEISVKGTDISSRDNGELAQAASVVVQAFATLRDRHLIDDAELLRLVYRFAGEVVDVEDMLKRAAPEDKQGASNTQ
;
A
#
# COMPACT_ATOMS: atom_id res chain seq x y z
N MET A 1 -8.47 31.85 -51.89
CA MET A 1 -8.90 30.52 -51.35
C MET A 1 -7.78 29.52 -51.63
N ASN A 2 -6.83 29.43 -50.70
CA ASN A 2 -5.72 28.48 -50.81
C ASN A 2 -5.89 27.40 -49.75
N ILE A 3 -6.22 26.19 -50.19
CA ILE A 3 -6.25 24.98 -49.37
C ILE A 3 -4.83 24.42 -49.39
N PRO A 4 -4.18 24.22 -48.26
CA PRO A 4 -2.78 23.77 -48.22
C PRO A 4 -2.69 22.30 -48.67
N GLN A 5 -1.96 22.07 -49.78
CA GLN A 5 -1.68 20.76 -50.37
C GLN A 5 -0.96 19.75 -49.42
N GLN A 6 -0.49 20.17 -48.30
CA GLN A 6 0.24 19.29 -47.36
C GLN A 6 -0.63 18.26 -46.61
N SER A 7 -1.95 18.47 -46.52
CA SER A 7 -2.84 17.54 -45.81
C SER A 7 -3.20 16.29 -46.61
N ILE A 8 -3.11 16.36 -47.96
CA ILE A 8 -3.47 15.26 -48.85
C ILE A 8 -2.34 14.25 -48.97
N ILE A 9 -1.09 14.72 -49.01
CA ILE A 9 0.09 13.84 -49.14
C ILE A 9 0.27 12.98 -47.89
N ARG A 10 0.02 13.50 -46.65
CA ARG A 10 0.09 12.72 -45.42
C ARG A 10 -0.99 11.64 -45.30
N ARG A 11 -2.18 11.86 -45.88
CA ARG A 11 -3.25 10.84 -45.90
C ARG A 11 -2.97 9.70 -46.88
N PHE A 12 -2.31 9.99 -48.00
CA PHE A 12 -1.98 8.98 -49.00
C PHE A 12 -0.80 8.11 -48.58
N THR A 13 0.21 8.69 -47.92
CA THR A 13 1.37 7.93 -47.43
C THR A 13 1.02 7.00 -46.24
N GLY A 14 0.11 7.42 -45.36
CA GLY A 14 -0.37 6.58 -44.22
C GLY A 14 -1.18 5.35 -44.70
N ALA A 15 -2.05 5.54 -45.72
CA ALA A 15 -2.84 4.44 -46.27
C ALA A 15 -2.00 3.45 -47.10
N LEU A 16 -0.92 3.91 -47.72
CA LEU A 16 -0.02 3.06 -48.51
C LEU A 16 0.90 2.22 -47.60
N MET A 17 1.38 2.81 -46.47
CA MET A 17 2.22 2.12 -45.52
C MET A 17 1.45 1.04 -44.70
N GLY A 18 0.19 1.28 -44.33
CA GLY A 18 -0.65 0.29 -43.67
C GLY A 18 -0.92 -0.96 -44.50
N ARG A 19 -1.00 -0.82 -45.82
CA ARG A 19 -1.19 -1.95 -46.76
C ARG A 19 0.10 -2.74 -47.02
N LEU A 20 1.28 -2.12 -46.88
CA LEU A 20 2.55 -2.77 -47.18
C LEU A 20 3.22 -3.41 -45.98
N PHE A 21 2.98 -2.90 -44.76
CA PHE A 21 3.72 -3.33 -43.57
C PHE A 21 2.83 -3.79 -42.41
N GLY A 22 1.49 -3.79 -42.55
CA GLY A 22 0.59 -4.26 -41.48
C GLY A 22 0.67 -3.46 -40.16
N VAL A 23 1.11 -2.21 -40.20
CA VAL A 23 1.24 -1.34 -39.03
C VAL A 23 0.10 -0.33 -39.05
N ASP A 24 -0.82 -0.44 -38.09
CA ASP A 24 -1.88 0.54 -37.89
C ASP A 24 -1.30 1.91 -37.50
N ALA A 25 -1.66 2.96 -38.26
CA ALA A 25 -1.26 4.32 -37.93
C ALA A 25 -1.84 4.75 -36.59
N PRO A 26 -1.06 5.44 -35.72
CA PRO A 26 -1.56 5.91 -34.45
C PRO A 26 -2.74 6.86 -34.66
N GLN A 27 -3.90 6.48 -34.14
CA GLN A 27 -5.10 7.31 -34.18
C GLN A 27 -4.90 8.53 -33.28
N VAL A 28 -4.92 9.73 -33.88
CA VAL A 28 -4.95 10.99 -33.13
C VAL A 28 -6.31 11.08 -32.43
N ARG A 29 -6.32 10.91 -31.13
CA ARG A 29 -7.52 10.96 -30.26
C ARG A 29 -8.13 12.35 -30.29
N ARG A 30 -9.44 12.44 -30.60
CA ARG A 30 -10.20 13.69 -30.57
C ARG A 30 -10.64 14.03 -29.14
N PRO A 31 -10.80 15.32 -28.78
CA PRO A 31 -11.25 15.72 -27.45
C PRO A 31 -12.64 15.20 -27.04
N SER A 32 -13.48 14.81 -28.01
CA SER A 32 -14.78 14.15 -27.78
C SER A 32 -14.67 12.79 -27.09
N ASP A 33 -13.52 12.10 -27.20
CA ASP A 33 -13.32 10.77 -26.62
C ASP A 33 -13.15 10.81 -25.08
N LEU A 34 -12.95 12.00 -24.50
CA LEU A 34 -12.85 12.19 -23.04
C LEU A 34 -14.22 12.36 -22.37
N LEU A 35 -15.23 12.83 -23.11
CA LEU A 35 -16.61 12.92 -22.61
C LEU A 35 -17.34 11.58 -22.68
N ASP A 36 -16.98 10.74 -23.65
CA ASP A 36 -17.50 9.37 -23.77
C ASP A 36 -16.98 8.41 -22.70
N ARG A 37 -15.85 8.72 -22.04
CA ARG A 37 -15.33 7.86 -20.97
C ARG A 37 -16.19 7.85 -19.71
N ARG A 38 -16.93 8.94 -19.40
CA ARG A 38 -17.86 8.95 -18.24
C ARG A 38 -19.14 8.17 -18.55
N SER A 39 -19.64 8.23 -19.76
CA SER A 39 -20.76 7.41 -20.22
C SER A 39 -20.33 5.96 -20.52
N ALA A 40 -19.10 5.71 -20.97
CA ALA A 40 -18.55 4.37 -21.16
C ALA A 40 -18.31 3.62 -19.83
N LEU A 41 -18.09 4.31 -18.72
CA LEU A 41 -18.02 3.67 -17.37
C LEU A 41 -19.40 3.16 -16.92
N VAL A 42 -20.49 3.86 -17.23
CA VAL A 42 -21.84 3.42 -16.95
C VAL A 42 -22.29 2.31 -17.90
N VAL A 43 -21.92 2.39 -19.18
CA VAL A 43 -22.20 1.36 -20.20
C VAL A 43 -21.37 0.10 -19.96
N ARG A 44 -20.12 0.21 -19.48
CA ARG A 44 -19.29 -0.96 -19.11
C ARG A 44 -19.83 -1.74 -17.93
N ALA A 45 -20.51 -1.10 -16.97
CA ALA A 45 -21.18 -1.82 -15.89
C ALA A 45 -22.39 -2.63 -16.39
N LEU A 46 -23.04 -2.17 -17.47
CA LEU A 46 -24.11 -2.90 -18.17
C LEU A 46 -23.57 -3.98 -19.11
N ASP A 47 -22.46 -3.74 -19.81
CA ASP A 47 -21.78 -4.72 -20.66
C ASP A 47 -21.19 -5.89 -19.85
N ASP A 48 -20.74 -5.66 -18.61
CA ASP A 48 -20.31 -6.74 -17.72
C ASP A 48 -21.47 -7.73 -17.39
N ALA A 49 -22.71 -7.27 -17.50
CA ALA A 49 -23.89 -8.15 -17.30
C ALA A 49 -24.23 -8.93 -18.58
N THR A 50 -24.00 -8.39 -19.77
CA THR A 50 -24.30 -9.04 -21.05
C THR A 50 -23.20 -10.00 -21.50
N ASP A 51 -21.95 -9.75 -21.19
CA ASP A 51 -20.81 -10.60 -21.52
C ASP A 51 -20.73 -11.92 -20.70
N ARG A 52 -21.58 -12.08 -19.70
CA ARG A 52 -21.70 -13.35 -18.94
C ARG A 52 -22.34 -14.49 -19.74
N LEU A 53 -22.91 -14.19 -20.90
CA LEU A 53 -23.66 -15.16 -21.71
C LEU A 53 -22.84 -15.87 -22.79
N VAL A 54 -21.58 -15.50 -23.01
CA VAL A 54 -20.78 -16.07 -24.11
C VAL A 54 -19.47 -16.66 -23.57
N GLY A 55 -19.50 -17.95 -23.26
CA GLY A 55 -18.36 -18.89 -23.28
C GLY A 55 -17.08 -18.55 -22.49
N PRO A 56 -16.03 -19.42 -22.55
CA PRO A 56 -14.85 -19.38 -21.68
C PRO A 56 -13.87 -18.20 -21.96
N VAL A 57 -14.39 -17.01 -22.18
CA VAL A 57 -13.64 -15.77 -22.44
C VAL A 57 -13.24 -15.06 -21.14
N SER A 58 -13.56 -15.64 -19.97
CA SER A 58 -13.16 -15.09 -18.65
C SER A 58 -11.66 -14.85 -18.52
N SER A 59 -10.84 -15.56 -19.29
CA SER A 59 -9.38 -15.41 -19.24
C SER A 59 -8.85 -14.10 -19.83
N MET A 60 -9.60 -13.44 -20.72
CA MET A 60 -9.16 -12.16 -21.31
C MET A 60 -9.56 -10.93 -20.49
N LYS A 61 -10.67 -11.00 -19.74
CA LYS A 61 -11.08 -9.89 -18.85
C LYS A 61 -10.21 -9.75 -17.61
N ASP A 62 -9.62 -10.85 -17.15
CA ASP A 62 -8.65 -10.84 -16.05
C ASP A 62 -7.22 -10.52 -16.52
N ARG A 63 -6.96 -10.52 -17.83
CA ARG A 63 -5.71 -10.11 -18.46
C ARG A 63 -5.76 -8.66 -18.97
N ARG A 64 -6.17 -7.71 -18.13
CA ARG A 64 -5.85 -6.31 -18.43
C ARG A 64 -4.33 -6.18 -18.51
N ALA A 65 -3.84 -5.56 -19.57
CA ALA A 65 -2.46 -5.10 -19.58
C ALA A 65 -2.25 -4.27 -18.31
N TYR A 66 -1.26 -4.65 -17.50
CA TYR A 66 -0.95 -3.93 -16.27
C TYR A 66 -0.54 -2.51 -16.64
N ASP A 67 -1.40 -1.54 -16.34
CA ASP A 67 -1.10 -0.12 -16.44
C ASP A 67 -0.77 0.38 -15.04
N ARG A 68 0.51 0.60 -14.79
CA ARG A 68 1.03 1.08 -13.51
C ARG A 68 0.36 2.38 -13.07
N ASP A 69 0.27 3.35 -13.97
CA ASP A 69 -0.26 4.68 -13.64
C ASP A 69 -1.75 4.63 -13.32
N GLU A 70 -2.50 3.73 -13.95
CA GLU A 70 -3.91 3.46 -13.63
C GLU A 70 -4.00 2.80 -12.24
N VAL A 71 -3.19 1.78 -11.96
CA VAL A 71 -3.18 1.08 -10.65
C VAL A 71 -2.81 2.01 -9.52
N LEU A 72 -1.80 2.87 -9.68
CA LEU A 72 -1.39 3.84 -8.65
C LEU A 72 -2.49 4.86 -8.35
N ARG A 73 -3.21 5.33 -9.36
CA ARG A 73 -4.36 6.24 -9.20
C ARG A 73 -5.52 5.56 -8.50
N ASP A 74 -5.87 4.36 -8.94
CA ASP A 74 -6.98 3.58 -8.38
C ASP A 74 -6.69 3.18 -6.92
N ALA A 75 -5.44 2.81 -6.60
CA ALA A 75 -5.02 2.50 -5.24
C ALA A 75 -5.11 3.71 -4.31
N LEU A 76 -4.73 4.90 -4.78
CA LEU A 76 -4.85 6.14 -4.02
C LEU A 76 -6.32 6.52 -3.81
N GLU A 77 -7.15 6.40 -4.84
CA GLU A 77 -8.59 6.66 -4.75
C GLU A 77 -9.26 5.67 -3.81
N ALA A 78 -8.97 4.38 -3.94
CA ALA A 78 -9.50 3.35 -3.05
C ALA A 78 -9.09 3.60 -1.59
N TRP A 79 -7.84 3.96 -1.33
CA TRP A 79 -7.38 4.28 0.02
C TRP A 79 -8.11 5.50 0.62
N ARG A 80 -8.47 6.50 -0.21
CA ARG A 80 -9.20 7.69 0.22
C ARG A 80 -10.69 7.43 0.47
N THR A 81 -11.32 6.63 -0.37
CA THR A 81 -12.78 6.51 -0.45
C THR A 81 -13.33 5.19 0.07
N ASN A 82 -12.56 4.11 0.01
CA ASN A 82 -13.02 2.78 0.41
C ASN A 82 -12.52 2.40 1.81
N PRO A 83 -13.42 2.15 2.78
CA PRO A 83 -13.04 1.81 4.16
C PRO A 83 -12.18 0.55 4.27
N LEU A 84 -12.45 -0.48 3.44
CA LEU A 84 -11.69 -1.73 3.48
C LEU A 84 -10.28 -1.54 2.95
N ALA A 85 -10.09 -0.81 1.84
CA ALA A 85 -8.78 -0.48 1.31
C ALA A 85 -7.95 0.29 2.34
N ARG A 86 -8.56 1.30 2.98
CA ARG A 86 -7.90 2.06 4.03
C ARG A 86 -7.53 1.19 5.24
N ARG A 87 -8.43 0.27 5.64
CA ARG A 87 -8.17 -0.66 6.75
C ARG A 87 -6.99 -1.60 6.44
N ILE A 88 -6.89 -2.13 5.23
CA ILE A 88 -5.81 -3.03 4.81
C ILE A 88 -4.46 -2.32 4.90
N VAL A 89 -4.34 -1.11 4.34
CA VAL A 89 -3.10 -0.33 4.42
C VAL A 89 -2.73 -0.01 5.86
N SER A 90 -3.69 0.45 6.68
CA SER A 90 -3.41 0.79 8.07
C SER A 90 -3.11 -0.43 8.95
N LEU A 91 -3.66 -1.61 8.64
CA LEU A 91 -3.25 -2.84 9.32
C LEU A 91 -1.78 -3.17 9.08
N THR A 92 -1.33 -3.04 7.83
CA THR A 92 0.07 -3.27 7.50
C THR A 92 1.00 -2.35 8.30
N SER A 93 0.73 -1.05 8.32
CA SER A 93 1.56 -0.11 9.08
C SER A 93 1.45 -0.32 10.60
N GLN A 94 0.27 -0.70 11.12
CA GLN A 94 0.08 -1.05 12.53
C GLN A 94 0.88 -2.27 12.96
N TYR A 95 0.98 -3.31 12.13
CA TYR A 95 1.78 -4.49 12.43
C TYR A 95 3.27 -4.25 12.18
N VAL A 96 3.64 -3.63 11.05
CA VAL A 96 5.03 -3.45 10.64
C VAL A 96 5.78 -2.45 11.51
N VAL A 97 5.18 -1.30 11.78
CA VAL A 97 5.77 -0.22 12.60
C VAL A 97 5.37 -0.36 14.07
N GLY A 98 4.13 -0.79 14.31
CA GLY A 98 3.62 -1.12 15.64
C GLY A 98 3.79 -0.01 16.68
N GLY A 99 4.43 -0.33 17.78
CA GLY A 99 4.75 0.62 18.86
C GLY A 99 5.87 1.60 18.55
N GLY A 100 6.41 1.56 17.32
CA GLY A 100 7.51 2.40 16.87
C GLY A 100 8.77 1.61 16.54
N LEU A 101 9.71 2.29 15.88
CA LEU A 101 11.01 1.74 15.52
C LEU A 101 12.09 2.40 16.36
N GLY A 102 13.07 1.61 16.80
CA GLY A 102 14.27 2.07 17.49
C GLY A 102 15.52 1.87 16.62
N ILE A 103 16.44 2.85 16.63
CA ILE A 103 17.74 2.72 15.99
C ILE A 103 18.84 2.62 17.05
N GLU A 104 19.67 1.60 16.94
CA GLU A 104 20.77 1.30 17.86
C GLU A 104 22.08 1.19 17.11
N CYS A 105 23.17 1.55 17.80
CA CYS A 105 24.53 1.40 17.32
C CYS A 105 25.47 1.22 18.52
N ARG A 106 26.44 0.32 18.41
CA ARG A 106 27.42 0.07 19.49
C ARG A 106 28.40 1.23 19.67
N HIS A 107 28.75 1.94 18.61
CA HIS A 107 29.68 3.06 18.68
C HIS A 107 29.00 4.33 19.20
N GLU A 108 29.36 4.81 20.38
CA GLU A 108 28.66 5.86 21.13
C GLU A 108 28.47 7.18 20.34
N ARG A 109 29.50 7.68 19.65
CA ARG A 109 29.41 8.91 18.85
C ARG A 109 28.47 8.76 17.68
N THR A 110 28.57 7.63 16.97
CA THR A 110 27.69 7.26 15.88
C THR A 110 26.25 7.13 16.36
N ARG A 111 26.02 6.49 17.51
CA ARG A 111 24.69 6.35 18.13
C ARG A 111 24.06 7.71 18.40
N ARG A 112 24.80 8.64 19.02
CA ARG A 112 24.30 10.01 19.29
C ARG A 112 23.93 10.75 18.02
N PHE A 113 24.74 10.63 16.96
CA PHE A 113 24.42 11.22 15.67
C PHE A 113 23.17 10.61 15.07
N LEU A 114 23.03 9.28 15.04
CA LEU A 114 21.86 8.60 14.50
C LEU A 114 20.59 8.95 15.27
N GLN A 115 20.66 9.04 16.60
CA GLN A 115 19.55 9.49 17.42
C GLN A 115 19.16 10.96 17.14
N SER A 116 20.15 11.83 16.96
CA SER A 116 19.90 13.22 16.56
C SER A 116 19.24 13.32 15.18
N TRP A 117 19.71 12.54 14.21
CA TRP A 117 19.12 12.45 12.88
C TRP A 117 17.69 11.90 12.92
N TRP A 118 17.47 10.83 13.70
CA TRP A 118 16.17 10.18 13.88
C TRP A 118 15.12 11.14 14.43
N ASN A 119 15.50 11.87 15.47
CA ASN A 119 14.61 12.79 16.17
C ASN A 119 14.60 14.20 15.57
N HIS A 120 15.38 14.45 14.51
CA HIS A 120 15.46 15.77 13.92
C HIS A 120 14.08 16.25 13.48
N ARG A 121 13.74 17.53 13.78
CA ARG A 121 12.41 18.11 13.53
C ARG A 121 11.92 17.94 12.08
N LEU A 122 12.82 18.01 11.10
CA LEU A 122 12.48 17.87 9.68
C LEU A 122 12.42 16.42 9.22
N ASN A 123 13.01 15.47 9.93
CA ASN A 123 12.96 14.05 9.64
C ASN A 123 11.79 13.35 10.33
N ARG A 124 11.64 13.55 11.65
CA ARG A 124 10.57 12.95 12.47
C ARG A 124 10.36 11.47 12.15
N MET A 125 11.46 10.71 12.14
CA MET A 125 11.46 9.34 11.61
C MET A 125 10.46 8.43 12.31
N SER A 126 10.23 8.63 13.61
CA SER A 126 9.22 7.87 14.37
C SER A 126 7.80 8.00 13.82
N MET A 127 7.43 9.18 13.33
CA MET A 127 6.12 9.42 12.69
C MET A 127 6.16 9.09 11.21
N ARG A 128 7.24 9.47 10.55
CA ARG A 128 7.41 9.25 9.11
C ARG A 128 7.44 7.78 8.73
N ALA A 129 7.91 6.90 9.62
CA ALA A 129 7.91 5.46 9.36
C ALA A 129 6.51 4.91 9.01
N PHE A 130 5.45 5.42 9.64
CA PHE A 130 4.07 5.05 9.29
C PHE A 130 3.70 5.54 7.89
N GLU A 131 4.02 6.80 7.57
CA GLU A 131 3.75 7.39 6.25
C GLU A 131 4.49 6.63 5.13
N LEU A 132 5.74 6.25 5.38
CA LEU A 132 6.56 5.48 4.43
C LEU A 132 6.04 4.05 4.26
N CYS A 133 5.59 3.42 5.34
CA CYS A 133 5.01 2.08 5.28
C CYS A 133 3.67 2.08 4.54
N ASP A 134 2.82 3.07 4.77
CA ASP A 134 1.55 3.25 4.06
C ASP A 134 1.80 3.47 2.56
N GLU A 135 2.78 4.31 2.19
CA GLU A 135 3.16 4.56 0.80
C GLU A 135 3.65 3.28 0.12
N LEU A 136 4.58 2.56 0.75
CA LEU A 136 5.11 1.30 0.25
C LEU A 136 4.00 0.25 0.03
N THR A 137 3.07 0.13 0.98
CA THR A 137 1.93 -0.78 0.89
C THR A 137 0.98 -0.39 -0.24
N ARG A 138 0.68 0.90 -0.35
CA ARG A 138 -0.28 1.44 -1.31
C ARG A 138 0.24 1.44 -2.75
N THR A 139 1.54 1.64 -2.95
CA THR A 139 2.12 1.79 -4.29
C THR A 139 3.02 0.63 -4.70
N GLY A 140 3.47 -0.19 -3.74
CA GLY A 140 4.50 -1.21 -3.98
C GLY A 140 5.91 -0.64 -4.13
N ASN A 141 6.08 0.69 -4.14
CA ASN A 141 7.32 1.38 -4.39
C ASN A 141 7.51 2.52 -3.40
N LEU A 142 8.72 2.73 -2.94
CA LEU A 142 9.07 3.83 -2.06
C LEU A 142 10.33 4.52 -2.56
N PHE A 143 10.19 5.78 -2.96
CA PHE A 143 11.28 6.61 -3.44
C PHE A 143 11.66 7.63 -2.37
N ILE A 144 12.91 7.57 -1.91
CA ILE A 144 13.43 8.41 -0.83
C ILE A 144 14.53 9.32 -1.38
N ILE A 145 14.30 10.62 -1.35
CA ILE A 145 15.29 11.63 -1.68
C ILE A 145 16.04 12.00 -0.39
N LEU A 146 17.36 11.92 -0.44
CA LEU A 146 18.25 12.36 0.62
C LEU A 146 19.00 13.62 0.20
N SER A 147 18.72 14.72 0.89
CA SER A 147 19.48 15.96 0.80
C SER A 147 20.34 16.09 2.06
N THR A 148 21.63 16.39 1.91
CA THR A 148 22.55 16.52 3.03
C THR A 148 23.12 17.95 3.06
N ASP A 149 23.02 18.59 4.21
CA ASP A 149 23.51 19.94 4.42
C ASP A 149 25.03 19.98 4.69
N PRO A 150 25.68 21.17 4.70
CA PRO A 150 27.11 21.31 4.99
C PRO A 150 27.52 20.80 6.37
N SER A 151 26.59 20.68 7.31
CA SER A 151 26.85 20.08 8.64
C SER A 151 26.91 18.57 8.60
N GLY A 152 26.48 17.94 7.49
CA GLY A 152 26.37 16.50 7.32
C GLY A 152 25.09 15.91 7.88
N MET A 153 24.08 16.75 8.18
CA MET A 153 22.74 16.29 8.50
C MET A 153 21.99 15.99 7.21
N SER A 154 21.45 14.78 7.11
CA SER A 154 20.67 14.35 5.96
C SER A 154 19.17 14.43 6.23
N TYR A 155 18.42 14.91 5.25
CA TYR A 155 16.97 15.08 5.33
C TYR A 155 16.28 14.06 4.41
N VAL A 156 15.35 13.32 4.98
CA VAL A 156 14.57 12.28 4.29
C VAL A 156 13.31 12.90 3.69
N ARG A 157 13.08 12.73 2.40
CA ARG A 157 11.87 13.16 1.70
C ARG A 157 11.36 12.01 0.83
N ALA A 158 10.08 11.76 0.88
CA ALA A 158 9.45 10.78 0.00
C ALA A 158 9.00 11.48 -1.30
N LEU A 159 9.31 10.86 -2.43
CA LEU A 159 8.75 11.22 -3.73
C LEU A 159 7.59 10.25 -4.01
N PRO A 160 6.37 10.75 -4.30
CA PRO A 160 5.25 9.88 -4.64
C PRO A 160 5.56 9.02 -5.86
N ALA A 161 5.23 7.72 -5.79
CA ALA A 161 5.45 6.81 -6.92
C ALA A 161 4.70 7.23 -8.20
N SER A 162 3.58 7.95 -8.06
CA SER A 162 2.83 8.55 -9.18
C SER A 162 3.58 9.63 -9.94
N ASP A 163 4.55 10.27 -9.27
CA ASP A 163 5.33 11.36 -9.85
C ASP A 163 6.60 10.85 -10.55
N VAL A 164 6.89 9.56 -10.45
CA VAL A 164 8.01 8.91 -11.12
C VAL A 164 7.60 8.45 -12.51
N LEU A 165 8.31 8.91 -13.53
CA LEU A 165 8.07 8.57 -14.92
C LEU A 165 8.75 7.27 -15.31
N GLU A 166 10.08 7.19 -15.09
CA GLU A 166 10.90 6.08 -15.54
C GLU A 166 12.06 5.83 -14.56
N ILE A 167 12.51 4.59 -14.51
CA ILE A 167 13.70 4.14 -13.80
C ILE A 167 14.70 3.66 -14.84
N GLU A 168 15.84 4.35 -14.95
CA GLU A 168 16.96 3.91 -15.75
C GLU A 168 17.82 2.93 -14.97
N THR A 169 18.31 1.93 -15.65
CA THR A 169 19.19 0.90 -15.11
C THR A 169 20.47 0.80 -15.91
N ALA A 170 21.50 0.22 -15.31
CA ALA A 170 22.75 -0.04 -16.02
C ALA A 170 22.53 -0.99 -17.21
N PRO A 171 23.34 -0.86 -18.28
CA PRO A 171 23.26 -1.79 -19.41
C PRO A 171 23.45 -3.23 -18.94
N ASN A 172 22.51 -4.10 -19.31
CA ASN A 172 22.50 -5.53 -18.96
C ASN A 172 22.27 -5.87 -17.49
N ASP A 173 21.89 -4.89 -16.64
CA ASP A 173 21.56 -5.12 -15.24
C ASP A 173 20.34 -4.30 -14.83
N VAL A 174 19.17 -4.94 -14.80
CA VAL A 174 17.88 -4.32 -14.44
C VAL A 174 17.81 -3.96 -12.96
N GLU A 175 18.62 -4.60 -12.12
CA GLU A 175 18.62 -4.36 -10.67
C GLU A 175 19.52 -3.18 -10.28
N GLN A 176 20.48 -2.81 -11.13
CA GLN A 176 21.34 -1.66 -10.92
C GLN A 176 20.70 -0.38 -11.46
N GLU A 177 19.90 0.26 -10.66
CA GLU A 177 19.27 1.53 -10.98
C GLU A 177 20.30 2.66 -11.00
N THR A 178 20.21 3.57 -11.97
CA THR A 178 21.15 4.68 -12.17
C THR A 178 20.53 6.05 -12.02
N VAL A 179 19.38 6.28 -12.67
CA VAL A 179 18.64 7.54 -12.65
C VAL A 179 17.14 7.26 -12.52
N ILE A 180 16.48 8.06 -11.70
CA ILE A 180 15.02 8.05 -11.56
C ILE A 180 14.49 9.38 -12.07
N TRP A 181 13.55 9.32 -13.01
CA TRP A 181 12.97 10.49 -13.67
C TRP A 181 11.67 10.90 -12.98
N GLU A 182 11.66 12.12 -12.40
CA GLU A 182 10.46 12.72 -11.82
C GLU A 182 9.68 13.49 -12.88
N ARG A 183 8.36 13.37 -12.86
CA ARG A 183 7.43 14.13 -13.68
C ARG A 183 7.53 15.64 -13.37
N PRO A 184 7.63 16.52 -14.38
CA PRO A 184 7.60 17.96 -14.15
C PRO A 184 6.27 18.34 -13.48
N ARG A 185 6.31 19.11 -12.43
CA ARG A 185 5.11 19.67 -11.80
C ARG A 185 4.62 20.83 -12.67
N GLY A 186 3.33 20.78 -13.07
CA GLY A 186 2.76 21.68 -14.06
C GLY A 186 2.64 23.17 -13.70
N ASP A 187 3.02 23.58 -12.49
CA ASP A 187 3.11 24.99 -12.12
C ASP A 187 4.48 25.55 -12.54
N VAL A 188 4.51 25.96 -13.80
CA VAL A 188 5.63 26.71 -14.40
C VAL A 188 5.83 27.98 -13.59
N GLY A 189 6.82 27.99 -12.69
CA GLY A 189 7.19 29.16 -11.90
C GLY A 189 7.49 28.89 -10.42
N MET A 190 7.18 27.72 -9.87
CA MET A 190 7.51 27.36 -8.47
C MET A 190 8.63 26.33 -8.33
N ASP A 191 9.06 25.72 -9.42
CA ASP A 191 10.11 24.68 -9.39
C ASP A 191 11.30 25.15 -10.23
N ASP A 192 12.34 25.68 -9.57
CA ASP A 192 13.58 26.13 -10.23
C ASP A 192 14.46 24.96 -10.69
N ARG A 193 13.99 23.71 -10.54
CA ARG A 193 14.75 22.53 -10.96
C ARG A 193 14.76 22.40 -12.49
N PRO A 194 15.91 22.12 -13.10
CA PRO A 194 15.99 22.00 -14.53
C PRO A 194 15.18 20.81 -15.05
N VAL A 195 14.29 21.06 -16.00
CA VAL A 195 13.63 20.01 -16.78
C VAL A 195 14.54 19.66 -17.95
N VAL A 196 14.96 18.42 -18.02
CA VAL A 196 15.88 17.92 -19.03
C VAL A 196 15.19 16.84 -19.87
N ALA A 197 15.60 16.72 -21.13
CA ALA A 197 15.15 15.62 -21.97
C ALA A 197 15.90 14.34 -21.56
N GLY A 198 15.14 13.35 -21.12
CA GLY A 198 15.62 12.01 -20.79
C GLY A 198 15.57 11.08 -22.00
N PRO A 199 15.73 9.77 -21.76
CA PRO A 199 15.57 8.75 -22.80
C PRO A 199 14.23 8.88 -23.49
N ASP A 200 14.19 8.58 -24.78
CA ASP A 200 12.97 8.63 -25.62
C ASP A 200 12.29 10.01 -25.69
N GLY A 201 13.01 11.11 -25.35
CA GLY A 201 12.47 12.46 -25.39
C GLY A 201 11.52 12.78 -24.21
N LEU A 202 11.54 11.97 -23.17
CA LEU A 202 10.78 12.20 -21.94
C LEU A 202 11.31 13.46 -21.24
N LEU A 203 10.45 14.43 -20.98
CA LEU A 203 10.83 15.62 -20.18
C LEU A 203 10.61 15.35 -18.70
N GLY A 204 11.65 15.53 -17.90
CA GLY A 204 11.58 15.27 -16.46
C GLY A 204 12.76 15.85 -15.68
N HIS A 205 12.72 15.67 -14.35
CA HIS A 205 13.84 15.97 -13.46
C HIS A 205 14.59 14.68 -13.13
N PRO A 206 15.87 14.56 -13.49
CA PRO A 206 16.66 13.37 -13.19
C PRO A 206 17.15 13.40 -11.74
N TRP A 207 16.88 12.34 -10.99
CA TRP A 207 17.44 12.07 -9.70
C TRP A 207 18.50 10.98 -9.83
N LYS A 208 19.72 11.27 -9.40
CA LYS A 208 20.78 10.26 -9.37
C LYS A 208 20.53 9.27 -8.24
N VAL A 209 20.52 7.98 -8.56
CA VAL A 209 20.44 6.93 -7.55
C VAL A 209 21.74 6.91 -6.74
N TYR A 210 21.60 6.68 -5.43
CA TYR A 210 22.76 6.60 -4.56
C TYR A 210 23.71 5.46 -4.97
N ASP A 211 24.97 5.80 -5.14
CA ASP A 211 26.05 4.85 -5.36
C ASP A 211 27.24 5.27 -4.47
N GLU A 212 27.63 4.40 -3.55
CA GLU A 212 28.71 4.65 -2.60
C GLU A 212 30.02 5.07 -3.25
N ARG A 213 30.31 4.55 -4.46
CA ARG A 213 31.54 4.83 -5.19
C ARG A 213 31.58 6.22 -5.79
N THR A 214 30.44 6.70 -6.25
CA THR A 214 30.34 7.98 -6.99
C THR A 214 29.79 9.12 -6.15
N ASP A 215 29.23 8.85 -4.95
CA ASP A 215 28.75 9.87 -4.03
C ASP A 215 29.94 10.63 -3.44
N ALA A 216 30.21 11.82 -3.92
CA ALA A 216 31.34 12.63 -3.53
C ALA A 216 30.88 13.95 -2.89
N VAL A 217 31.71 14.45 -1.97
CA VAL A 217 31.57 15.79 -1.43
C VAL A 217 32.11 16.78 -2.47
N THR A 218 31.27 17.72 -2.89
CA THR A 218 31.67 18.84 -3.74
C THR A 218 31.99 20.05 -2.89
N ALA A 219 33.09 20.72 -3.15
CA ALA A 219 33.42 21.98 -2.50
C ALA A 219 32.60 23.09 -3.18
N GLY A 220 31.64 23.66 -2.45
CA GLY A 220 30.87 24.82 -2.86
C GLY A 220 31.34 26.11 -2.21
N ALA A 221 30.82 27.26 -2.64
CA ALA A 221 31.14 28.57 -2.06
C ALA A 221 30.76 28.66 -0.57
N ASP A 222 29.73 27.92 -0.14
CA ASP A 222 29.21 27.89 1.23
C ASP A 222 29.72 26.70 2.06
N GLY A 223 30.73 25.98 1.57
CA GLY A 223 31.32 24.81 2.25
C GLY A 223 31.12 23.50 1.50
N ALA A 224 31.36 22.38 2.21
CA ALA A 224 31.17 21.05 1.66
C ALA A 224 29.67 20.78 1.40
N SER A 225 29.32 20.37 0.20
CA SER A 225 27.95 20.02 -0.18
C SER A 225 27.86 18.64 -0.80
N PHE A 226 26.73 17.98 -0.62
CA PHE A 226 26.39 16.74 -1.30
C PHE A 226 25.29 17.01 -2.32
N SER A 227 25.42 16.43 -3.50
CA SER A 227 24.29 16.37 -4.43
C SER A 227 23.16 15.53 -3.81
N PRO A 228 21.90 15.96 -3.94
CA PRO A 228 20.78 15.13 -3.54
C PRO A 228 20.78 13.81 -4.32
N VAL A 229 20.45 12.71 -3.65
CA VAL A 229 20.35 11.38 -4.25
C VAL A 229 19.01 10.76 -3.91
N ILE A 230 18.63 9.76 -4.69
CA ILE A 230 17.42 9.01 -4.48
C ILE A 230 17.74 7.55 -4.18
N LEU A 231 16.92 6.95 -3.31
CA LEU A 231 16.90 5.52 -3.01
C LEU A 231 15.53 4.98 -3.42
N HIS A 232 15.50 3.79 -4.00
CA HIS A 232 14.27 3.12 -4.38
C HIS A 232 14.16 1.76 -3.67
N TYR A 233 12.99 1.52 -3.09
CA TYR A 233 12.64 0.27 -2.44
C TYR A 233 11.32 -0.24 -3.02
N ALA A 234 11.28 -1.51 -3.39
CA ALA A 234 10.13 -2.11 -4.02
C ALA A 234 9.71 -3.40 -3.33
N VAL A 235 8.40 -3.62 -3.21
CA VAL A 235 7.78 -4.85 -2.71
C VAL A 235 6.91 -5.47 -3.79
N ASN A 236 6.64 -6.78 -3.66
CA ASN A 236 5.85 -7.54 -4.65
C ASN A 236 6.40 -7.38 -6.07
N ARG A 237 7.71 -7.24 -6.21
CA ARG A 237 8.36 -7.02 -7.48
C ARG A 237 8.63 -8.36 -8.17
N PRO A 238 8.05 -8.63 -9.37
CA PRO A 238 8.41 -9.79 -10.15
C PRO A 238 9.90 -9.77 -10.51
N VAL A 239 10.52 -10.95 -10.58
CA VAL A 239 11.94 -11.06 -10.96
C VAL A 239 12.15 -10.45 -12.35
N GLY A 240 13.12 -9.56 -12.47
CA GLY A 240 13.42 -8.84 -13.72
C GLY A 240 12.53 -7.62 -13.99
N ALA A 241 11.59 -7.28 -13.10
CA ALA A 241 10.84 -6.03 -13.19
C ALA A 241 11.57 -4.89 -12.47
N LYS A 242 11.43 -3.67 -12.97
CA LYS A 242 11.94 -2.45 -12.31
C LYS A 242 11.03 -2.00 -11.16
N TRP A 243 9.73 -2.24 -11.29
CA TRP A 243 8.68 -1.73 -10.41
C TRP A 243 8.12 -2.80 -9.49
N GLY A 244 7.85 -2.43 -8.26
CA GLY A 244 7.02 -3.20 -7.35
C GLY A 244 5.53 -2.99 -7.61
N GLU A 245 4.70 -3.86 -7.06
CA GLU A 245 3.25 -3.82 -7.21
C GLU A 245 2.56 -3.50 -5.88
N SER A 246 1.49 -2.70 -5.98
CA SER A 246 0.65 -2.35 -4.83
C SER A 246 0.04 -3.60 -4.18
N ASP A 247 0.00 -3.65 -2.86
CA ASP A 247 -0.75 -4.68 -2.12
C ASP A 247 -2.27 -4.60 -2.42
N LEU A 248 -2.73 -3.43 -2.87
CA LEU A 248 -4.12 -3.25 -3.28
C LEU A 248 -4.40 -3.71 -4.71
N ALA A 249 -3.38 -3.82 -5.58
CA ALA A 249 -3.56 -4.13 -7.00
C ALA A 249 -4.47 -5.35 -7.26
N PRO A 250 -4.26 -6.51 -6.61
CA PRO A 250 -5.09 -7.71 -6.86
C PRO A 250 -6.53 -7.56 -6.36
N ILE A 251 -6.79 -6.64 -5.44
CA ILE A 251 -8.09 -6.49 -4.78
C ILE A 251 -8.89 -5.27 -5.21
N LEU A 252 -8.30 -4.30 -5.95
CA LEU A 252 -8.99 -3.07 -6.40
C LEU A 252 -10.32 -3.38 -7.08
N ARG A 253 -10.34 -4.36 -7.96
CA ARG A 253 -11.54 -4.77 -8.68
C ARG A 253 -12.60 -5.37 -7.75
N TRP A 254 -12.19 -6.14 -6.76
CA TRP A 254 -13.09 -6.74 -5.77
C TRP A 254 -13.66 -5.69 -4.82
N LEU A 255 -12.86 -4.70 -4.42
CA LEU A 255 -13.31 -3.55 -3.65
C LEU A 255 -14.37 -2.73 -4.39
N ALA A 256 -14.14 -2.48 -5.69
CA ALA A 256 -15.11 -1.77 -6.53
C ALA A 256 -16.42 -2.57 -6.67
N ARG A 257 -16.34 -3.87 -6.95
CA ARG A 257 -17.52 -4.77 -7.05
C ARG A 257 -18.31 -4.81 -5.74
N TYR A 258 -17.62 -4.88 -4.62
CA TYR A 258 -18.28 -4.89 -3.30
C TYR A 258 -18.98 -3.56 -3.01
N SER A 259 -18.37 -2.43 -3.37
CA SER A 259 -19.01 -1.11 -3.22
C SER A 259 -20.27 -0.97 -4.07
N VAL A 260 -20.23 -1.39 -5.34
CA VAL A 260 -21.41 -1.39 -6.23
C VAL A 260 -22.51 -2.33 -5.68
N TRP A 261 -22.13 -3.52 -5.21
CA TRP A 261 -23.05 -4.46 -4.60
C TRP A 261 -23.77 -3.83 -3.37
N LEU A 262 -23.04 -3.12 -2.50
CA LEU A 262 -23.65 -2.42 -1.35
C LEU A 262 -24.61 -1.31 -1.78
N GLU A 263 -24.27 -0.53 -2.82
CA GLU A 263 -25.16 0.50 -3.36
C GLU A 263 -26.46 -0.10 -3.92
N ASP A 264 -26.34 -1.18 -4.69
CA ASP A 264 -27.49 -1.85 -5.28
C ASP A 264 -28.39 -2.44 -4.18
N ARG A 265 -27.81 -3.01 -3.13
CA ARG A 265 -28.56 -3.45 -1.95
C ARG A 265 -29.29 -2.30 -1.25
N ALA A 266 -28.62 -1.16 -1.09
CA ALA A 266 -29.25 0.03 -0.51
C ALA A 266 -30.39 0.57 -1.39
N ARG A 267 -30.23 0.52 -2.72
CA ARG A 267 -31.30 0.88 -3.68
C ARG A 267 -32.47 -0.07 -3.59
N LEU A 268 -32.22 -1.39 -3.63
CA LEU A 268 -33.26 -2.41 -3.50
C LEU A 268 -34.03 -2.26 -2.19
N ASN A 269 -33.36 -2.01 -1.06
CA ASN A 269 -34.00 -1.80 0.21
C ASN A 269 -34.89 -0.54 0.19
N ARG A 270 -34.48 0.54 -0.48
CA ARG A 270 -35.33 1.73 -0.68
C ARG A 270 -36.57 1.42 -1.52
N TYR A 271 -36.41 0.65 -2.61
CA TYR A 271 -37.55 0.23 -3.42
C TYR A 271 -38.50 -0.68 -2.65
N ARG A 272 -38.03 -1.58 -1.79
CA ARG A 272 -38.85 -2.44 -0.94
C ARG A 272 -39.67 -1.64 0.11
N GLN A 273 -39.10 -0.53 0.57
CA GLN A 273 -39.80 0.36 1.54
C GLN A 273 -40.73 1.33 0.85
N SER A 274 -40.62 1.56 -0.46
CA SER A 274 -41.58 2.36 -1.22
C SER A 274 -42.77 1.48 -1.59
N PHE A 275 -43.91 1.73 -0.97
CA PHE A 275 -45.15 1.09 -1.34
C PHE A 275 -45.52 1.50 -2.76
N LEU A 276 -45.55 0.55 -3.69
CA LEU A 276 -46.10 0.75 -5.02
C LEU A 276 -47.58 0.40 -4.98
N TYR A 277 -48.43 1.42 -5.02
CA TYR A 277 -49.86 1.24 -5.13
C TYR A 277 -50.25 1.02 -6.58
N VAL A 278 -50.92 -0.06 -6.87
CA VAL A 278 -51.59 -0.27 -8.14
C VAL A 278 -53.10 -0.04 -7.93
N VAL A 279 -53.60 1.00 -8.56
CA VAL A 279 -55.01 1.29 -8.58
C VAL A 279 -55.59 0.70 -9.86
N LYS A 280 -56.47 -0.28 -9.70
CA LYS A 280 -57.22 -0.89 -10.79
C LYS A 280 -58.62 -0.27 -10.77
N ALA A 281 -58.99 0.41 -11.85
CA ALA A 281 -60.30 1.01 -12.03
C ALA A 281 -60.78 0.83 -13.48
N SER A 282 -62.08 0.89 -13.69
CA SER A 282 -62.67 0.86 -15.00
C SER A 282 -62.67 2.26 -15.60
N PHE A 283 -61.73 2.59 -16.48
CA PHE A 283 -61.63 3.88 -17.16
C PHE A 283 -62.38 3.83 -18.47
N THR A 284 -63.18 4.87 -18.76
CA THR A 284 -63.91 5.00 -20.00
C THR A 284 -63.05 5.57 -21.13
N SER A 285 -61.94 6.26 -20.80
CA SER A 285 -61.00 6.81 -21.75
C SER A 285 -59.57 6.85 -21.26
N GLN A 286 -58.61 6.90 -22.20
CA GLN A 286 -57.17 7.08 -21.90
C GLN A 286 -56.90 8.41 -21.20
N ALA A 287 -57.68 9.46 -21.50
CA ALA A 287 -57.53 10.76 -20.84
C ALA A 287 -57.90 10.71 -19.38
N GLU A 288 -58.98 10.02 -19.02
CA GLU A 288 -59.42 9.80 -17.64
C GLU A 288 -58.35 9.03 -16.83
N LYS A 289 -57.76 7.99 -17.41
CA LYS A 289 -56.66 7.23 -16.78
C LYS A 289 -55.46 8.11 -16.48
N LEU A 290 -55.05 8.96 -17.43
CA LEU A 290 -53.94 9.88 -17.24
C LEU A 290 -54.22 10.97 -16.22
N SER A 291 -55.47 11.51 -16.22
CA SER A 291 -55.93 12.49 -15.21
C SER A 291 -55.86 11.89 -13.80
N ARG A 292 -56.38 10.67 -13.63
CA ARG A 292 -56.35 9.98 -12.33
C ARG A 292 -54.93 9.64 -11.88
N GLN A 293 -54.08 9.24 -12.78
CA GLN A 293 -52.65 9.02 -12.51
C GLN A 293 -51.96 10.30 -12.06
N ALA A 294 -52.22 11.42 -12.72
CA ALA A 294 -51.65 12.71 -12.36
C ALA A 294 -52.12 13.19 -10.98
N GLU A 295 -53.44 13.02 -10.67
CA GLU A 295 -54.02 13.35 -9.37
C GLU A 295 -53.39 12.55 -8.22
N LEU A 296 -53.28 11.23 -8.37
CA LEU A 296 -52.68 10.34 -7.38
C LEU A 296 -51.17 10.56 -7.21
N SER A 297 -50.49 10.95 -8.30
CA SER A 297 -49.05 11.28 -8.27
C SER A 297 -48.82 12.63 -7.57
N ALA A 298 -49.75 13.58 -7.68
CA ALA A 298 -49.63 14.87 -7.01
C ALA A 298 -49.90 14.77 -5.50
N ASN A 299 -50.81 13.87 -5.09
CA ASN A 299 -51.22 13.66 -3.71
C ASN A 299 -51.13 12.16 -3.34
N PRO A 300 -49.91 11.61 -3.17
CA PRO A 300 -49.79 10.23 -2.74
C PRO A 300 -50.33 10.04 -1.33
N PRO A 301 -50.94 8.89 -1.02
CA PRO A 301 -51.48 8.62 0.33
C PRO A 301 -50.31 8.64 1.34
N ASN A 302 -50.50 9.38 2.44
CA ASN A 302 -49.52 9.44 3.51
C ASN A 302 -49.47 8.10 4.27
N PRO A 303 -48.33 7.70 4.81
CA PRO A 303 -48.23 6.54 5.68
C PRO A 303 -49.20 6.62 6.85
N GLY A 304 -50.09 5.63 6.99
CA GLY A 304 -51.12 5.58 8.04
C GLY A 304 -52.42 6.28 7.68
N SER A 305 -52.59 6.79 6.45
CA SER A 305 -53.87 7.32 6.01
C SER A 305 -54.91 6.22 5.76
N ILE A 306 -56.15 6.46 6.11
CA ILE A 306 -57.26 5.58 5.79
C ILE A 306 -57.71 5.92 4.36
N LEU A 307 -57.54 4.98 3.45
CA LEU A 307 -58.05 5.09 2.07
C LEU A 307 -59.48 4.61 2.01
N VAL A 308 -60.36 5.46 1.54
CA VAL A 308 -61.74 5.10 1.23
C VAL A 308 -61.86 5.02 -0.28
N ALA A 309 -62.06 3.82 -0.82
CA ALA A 309 -62.22 3.58 -2.24
C ALA A 309 -63.66 3.25 -2.59
N ASP A 310 -64.11 3.61 -3.77
CA ASP A 310 -65.40 3.20 -4.34
C ASP A 310 -65.32 1.74 -4.84
N GLN A 311 -66.45 1.09 -5.03
CA GLN A 311 -66.55 -0.29 -5.54
C GLN A 311 -65.90 -0.46 -6.93
N SER A 312 -65.73 0.64 -7.67
CA SER A 312 -65.06 0.66 -8.97
C SER A 312 -63.51 0.65 -8.90
N GLU A 313 -62.92 0.97 -7.74
CA GLU A 313 -61.50 1.04 -7.56
C GLU A 313 -60.97 -0.07 -6.63
N THR A 314 -60.01 -0.85 -7.08
CA THR A 314 -59.30 -1.84 -6.24
C THR A 314 -57.87 -1.38 -6.06
N TRP A 315 -57.44 -1.23 -4.82
CA TRP A 315 -56.09 -0.87 -4.44
C TRP A 315 -55.29 -2.10 -4.07
N GLU A 316 -54.24 -2.37 -4.81
CA GLU A 316 -53.31 -3.45 -4.51
C GLU A 316 -51.95 -2.83 -4.14
N VAL A 317 -51.36 -3.34 -3.10
CA VAL A 317 -49.99 -3.01 -2.77
C VAL A 317 -49.09 -4.03 -3.46
N LEU A 318 -48.37 -3.60 -4.47
CA LEU A 318 -47.28 -4.40 -5.05
C LEU A 318 -46.10 -4.38 -4.09
N ASN A 319 -45.95 -5.45 -3.35
CA ASN A 319 -44.74 -5.72 -2.59
C ASN A 319 -43.86 -6.63 -3.43
N PRO A 320 -42.86 -6.09 -4.14
CA PRO A 320 -41.99 -6.95 -4.93
C PRO A 320 -41.24 -7.89 -3.96
N ASP A 321 -41.54 -9.17 -4.04
CA ASP A 321 -40.82 -10.20 -3.30
C ASP A 321 -39.45 -10.40 -3.96
N LEU A 322 -38.57 -9.45 -3.70
CA LEU A 322 -37.15 -9.52 -4.10
C LEU A 322 -36.46 -10.40 -3.06
N SER A 323 -36.45 -11.72 -3.31
CA SER A 323 -35.83 -12.71 -2.46
C SER A 323 -34.41 -12.29 -2.12
N SER A 324 -34.18 -11.94 -0.84
CA SER A 324 -32.93 -11.37 -0.36
C SER A 324 -32.11 -12.36 0.46
N PHE A 325 -32.54 -13.63 0.54
CA PHE A 325 -31.90 -14.62 1.40
C PHE A 325 -30.47 -14.97 0.95
N GLU A 326 -30.21 -15.02 -0.34
CA GLU A 326 -28.89 -15.36 -0.89
C GLU A 326 -27.91 -14.17 -0.93
N ALA A 327 -28.41 -12.96 -0.76
CA ALA A 327 -27.59 -11.77 -0.91
C ALA A 327 -26.51 -11.59 0.18
N ALA A 328 -26.72 -12.15 1.37
CA ALA A 328 -25.69 -12.11 2.42
C ALA A 328 -24.50 -13.02 2.05
N GLU A 329 -24.77 -14.17 1.42
CA GLU A 329 -23.73 -15.08 0.95
C GLU A 329 -22.91 -14.51 -0.20
N ASP A 330 -23.56 -13.81 -1.14
CA ASP A 330 -22.90 -13.12 -2.24
C ASP A 330 -21.96 -12.02 -1.72
N GLY A 331 -22.44 -11.20 -0.79
CA GLY A 331 -21.62 -10.17 -0.14
C GLY A 331 -20.44 -10.75 0.62
N LEU A 332 -20.65 -11.87 1.29
CA LEU A 332 -19.60 -12.60 2.00
C LEU A 332 -18.59 -13.21 1.03
N ALA A 333 -19.00 -13.73 -0.12
CA ALA A 333 -18.10 -14.23 -1.15
C ALA A 333 -17.16 -13.13 -1.68
N LEU A 334 -17.69 -11.93 -1.94
CA LEU A 334 -16.88 -10.79 -2.34
C LEU A 334 -15.86 -10.39 -1.26
N LYS A 335 -16.28 -10.35 0.01
CA LYS A 335 -15.38 -10.08 1.14
C LYS A 335 -14.30 -11.14 1.29
N LYS A 336 -14.61 -12.42 1.09
CA LYS A 336 -13.62 -13.52 1.11
C LYS A 336 -12.54 -13.32 0.04
N MET A 337 -12.89 -12.86 -1.15
CA MET A 337 -11.91 -12.56 -2.20
C MET A 337 -11.01 -11.37 -1.83
N ILE A 338 -11.57 -10.33 -1.21
CA ILE A 338 -10.80 -9.19 -0.68
C ILE A 338 -9.85 -9.67 0.43
N ALA A 339 -10.34 -10.48 1.35
CA ALA A 339 -9.56 -11.04 2.44
C ALA A 339 -8.39 -11.91 1.94
N ALA A 340 -8.68 -12.82 1.01
CA ALA A 340 -7.68 -13.69 0.40
C ALA A 340 -6.60 -12.89 -0.34
N GLY A 341 -7.00 -11.90 -1.15
CA GLY A 341 -6.06 -11.07 -1.92
C GLY A 341 -5.24 -10.11 -1.08
N SER A 342 -5.72 -9.71 0.10
CA SER A 342 -4.98 -8.86 1.04
C SER A 342 -4.14 -9.63 2.06
N GLY A 343 -4.25 -10.97 2.10
CA GLY A 343 -3.59 -11.79 3.12
C GLY A 343 -4.13 -11.61 4.54
N ASN A 344 -5.31 -10.99 4.68
CA ASN A 344 -5.94 -10.71 5.97
C ASN A 344 -7.16 -11.60 6.19
N PRO A 345 -7.35 -12.20 7.36
CA PRO A 345 -8.56 -12.91 7.69
C PRO A 345 -9.75 -11.95 7.81
N LEU A 346 -10.97 -12.43 7.54
CA LEU A 346 -12.19 -11.63 7.54
C LEU A 346 -12.44 -10.87 8.84
N HIS A 347 -12.14 -11.46 9.99
CA HIS A 347 -12.34 -10.83 11.28
C HIS A 347 -11.45 -9.59 11.51
N PHE A 348 -10.32 -9.45 10.78
CA PHE A 348 -9.50 -8.22 10.81
C PHE A 348 -10.10 -7.09 9.98
N LEU A 349 -10.91 -7.44 8.97
CA LEU A 349 -11.45 -6.47 8.03
C LEU A 349 -12.78 -5.87 8.49
N ALA A 350 -13.75 -6.68 8.89
CA ALA A 350 -15.06 -6.16 9.31
C ALA A 350 -16.02 -7.20 9.94
N GLU A 351 -15.58 -8.41 10.26
CA GLU A 351 -16.49 -9.46 10.75
C GLU A 351 -15.92 -10.19 11.97
N PRO A 352 -15.84 -9.53 13.14
CA PRO A 352 -15.36 -10.16 14.36
C PRO A 352 -16.25 -11.34 14.81
N GLU A 353 -17.53 -11.34 14.41
CA GLU A 353 -18.53 -12.34 14.81
C GLU A 353 -18.37 -13.68 14.05
N SER A 354 -17.61 -13.69 12.95
CA SER A 354 -17.49 -14.89 12.09
C SER A 354 -16.49 -15.92 12.61
N SER A 355 -15.78 -15.64 13.70
CA SER A 355 -14.76 -16.54 14.24
C SER A 355 -14.86 -16.71 15.75
N THR A 356 -14.74 -17.97 16.21
CA THR A 356 -14.48 -18.24 17.63
C THR A 356 -13.03 -17.86 17.96
N ARG A 357 -12.71 -17.62 19.24
CA ARG A 357 -11.35 -17.31 19.69
C ARG A 357 -10.32 -18.31 19.13
N THR A 358 -10.61 -19.59 19.21
CA THR A 358 -9.71 -20.65 18.75
C THR A 358 -9.51 -20.61 17.22
N THR A 359 -10.57 -20.31 16.45
CA THR A 359 -10.47 -20.17 14.99
C THR A 359 -9.71 -18.93 14.60
N ALA A 360 -9.90 -17.81 15.32
CA ALA A 360 -9.16 -16.57 15.09
C ALA A 360 -7.66 -16.73 15.38
N GLU A 361 -7.30 -17.41 16.46
CA GLU A 361 -5.90 -17.73 16.81
C GLU A 361 -5.27 -18.65 15.74
N ALA A 362 -5.96 -19.69 15.31
CA ALA A 362 -5.46 -20.59 14.27
C ALA A 362 -5.30 -19.89 12.90
N ALA A 363 -6.23 -19.01 12.53
CA ALA A 363 -6.17 -18.25 11.28
C ALA A 363 -5.13 -17.12 11.29
N GLY A 364 -4.72 -16.66 12.49
CA GLY A 364 -3.74 -15.59 12.66
C GLY A 364 -2.32 -15.98 12.25
N GLY A 365 -1.93 -17.25 12.39
CA GLY A 365 -0.56 -17.70 12.16
C GLY A 365 0.04 -17.33 10.80
N PRO A 366 -0.60 -17.62 9.65
CA PRO A 366 -0.10 -17.22 8.34
C PRO A 366 -0.04 -15.70 8.15
N THR A 367 -1.02 -14.97 8.69
CA THR A 367 -1.09 -13.51 8.61
C THR A 367 0.04 -12.85 9.40
N PHE A 368 0.34 -13.34 10.60
CA PHE A 368 1.47 -12.83 11.38
C PHE A 368 2.80 -13.06 10.68
N ARG A 369 3.02 -14.22 10.05
CA ARG A 369 4.22 -14.47 9.24
C ARG A 369 4.34 -13.55 8.04
N HIS A 370 3.21 -13.24 7.39
CA HIS A 370 3.18 -12.26 6.29
C HIS A 370 3.65 -10.88 6.78
N TYR A 371 3.15 -10.43 7.93
CA TYR A 371 3.57 -9.14 8.50
C TYR A 371 4.98 -9.17 9.06
N GLU A 372 5.46 -10.28 9.63
CA GLU A 372 6.86 -10.46 10.03
C GLU A 372 7.82 -10.28 8.84
N GLN A 373 7.53 -10.93 7.72
CA GLN A 373 8.34 -10.76 6.51
C GLN A 373 8.33 -9.32 6.01
N ARG A 374 7.16 -8.67 6.02
CA ARG A 374 7.04 -7.26 5.65
C ARG A 374 7.81 -6.36 6.63
N GLN A 375 7.75 -6.63 7.93
CA GLN A 375 8.50 -5.91 8.95
C GLN A 375 10.01 -6.07 8.75
N GLN A 376 10.50 -7.28 8.53
CA GLN A 376 11.92 -7.53 8.28
C GLN A 376 12.44 -6.72 7.09
N TYR A 377 11.68 -6.69 5.99
CA TYR A 377 12.01 -5.87 4.84
C TYR A 377 12.01 -4.37 5.18
N PHE A 378 11.01 -3.90 5.91
CA PHE A 378 10.89 -2.50 6.28
C PHE A 378 12.00 -2.05 7.25
N LEU A 379 12.37 -2.90 8.21
CA LEU A 379 13.51 -2.65 9.10
C LEU A 379 14.83 -2.57 8.32
N TRP A 380 15.05 -3.49 7.38
CA TRP A 380 16.19 -3.45 6.48
C TRP A 380 16.24 -2.14 5.66
N LEU A 381 15.11 -1.72 5.09
CA LEU A 381 14.98 -0.47 4.35
C LEU A 381 15.37 0.74 5.20
N VAL A 382 14.85 0.84 6.41
CA VAL A 382 15.17 1.94 7.35
C VAL A 382 16.64 1.89 7.75
N GLN A 383 17.19 0.71 7.96
CA GLN A 383 18.61 0.50 8.25
C GLN A 383 19.50 0.93 7.07
N ASP A 384 19.07 0.67 5.84
CA ASP A 384 19.82 1.07 4.64
C ASP A 384 19.82 2.59 4.46
N ILE A 385 18.67 3.26 4.65
CA ILE A 385 18.63 4.73 4.69
C ILE A 385 19.58 5.29 5.76
N ALA A 386 19.57 4.73 6.96
CA ALA A 386 20.45 5.15 8.05
C ALA A 386 21.93 4.92 7.72
N ARG A 387 22.26 3.85 6.99
CA ARG A 387 23.63 3.56 6.50
C ARG A 387 24.11 4.63 5.53
N VAL A 388 23.31 5.01 4.54
CA VAL A 388 23.63 6.09 3.60
C VAL A 388 23.85 7.43 4.32
N VAL A 389 22.98 7.76 5.26
CA VAL A 389 23.10 8.96 6.10
C VAL A 389 24.42 8.93 6.90
N LEU A 390 24.77 7.79 7.47
CA LEU A 390 25.98 7.60 8.24
C LEU A 390 27.24 7.74 7.36
N GLN A 391 27.24 7.13 6.18
CA GLN A 391 28.35 7.22 5.23
C GLN A 391 28.61 8.66 4.79
N ARG A 392 27.57 9.43 4.49
CA ARG A 392 27.69 10.86 4.16
C ARG A 392 28.24 11.67 5.33
N ARG A 393 27.73 11.44 6.55
CA ARG A 393 28.25 12.11 7.75
C ARG A 393 29.70 11.77 8.01
N ALA A 394 30.12 10.52 7.86
CA ALA A 394 31.50 10.08 8.09
C ALA A 394 32.52 10.73 7.14
N ARG A 395 32.11 11.18 5.95
CA ARG A 395 32.99 11.92 5.02
C ARG A 395 33.32 13.33 5.52
N LEU A 396 32.48 13.91 6.38
CA LEU A 396 32.69 15.24 6.98
C LEU A 396 33.26 15.14 8.40
N ASP A 397 32.94 14.09 9.13
CA ASP A 397 33.34 13.92 10.54
C ASP A 397 34.08 12.59 10.71
N ARG A 398 35.40 12.68 10.85
CA ARG A 398 36.31 11.52 11.01
C ARG A 398 36.08 10.73 12.30
N HIS A 399 35.31 11.28 13.24
CA HIS A 399 35.00 10.59 14.51
C HIS A 399 33.76 9.67 14.37
N ILE A 400 33.08 9.72 13.28
CA ILE A 400 31.97 8.84 12.93
C ILE A 400 32.50 7.66 12.12
N SER A 401 32.19 6.45 12.55
CA SER A 401 32.57 5.24 11.83
C SER A 401 31.60 4.96 10.69
N PRO A 402 32.00 4.96 9.42
CA PRO A 402 31.13 4.68 8.29
C PRO A 402 30.60 3.23 8.28
N ASN A 403 31.38 2.31 8.86
CA ASN A 403 31.06 0.89 8.89
C ASN A 403 30.52 0.44 10.25
N ALA A 404 30.04 1.37 11.08
CA ALA A 404 29.44 1.00 12.35
C ALA A 404 28.19 0.13 12.11
N GLU A 405 28.10 -0.93 12.87
CA GLU A 405 26.91 -1.80 12.86
C GLU A 405 25.69 -1.04 13.37
N ILE A 406 24.72 -0.87 12.48
CA ILE A 406 23.43 -0.25 12.78
C ILE A 406 22.41 -1.38 12.90
N SER A 407 21.60 -1.35 13.95
CA SER A 407 20.46 -2.24 14.14
C SER A 407 19.19 -1.40 14.26
N VAL A 408 18.19 -1.72 13.46
CA VAL A 408 16.85 -1.14 13.58
C VAL A 408 15.95 -2.22 14.15
N LYS A 409 15.29 -1.90 15.27
CA LYS A 409 14.39 -2.83 15.96
C LYS A 409 12.96 -2.34 15.86
N GLY A 410 12.05 -3.25 15.63
CA GLY A 410 10.60 -3.04 15.66
C GLY A 410 9.97 -3.77 16.83
N THR A 411 8.68 -3.52 17.03
CA THR A 411 7.88 -4.25 18.02
C THR A 411 7.65 -5.68 17.54
N ASP A 412 7.68 -6.64 18.44
CA ASP A 412 7.36 -8.04 18.14
C ASP A 412 5.91 -8.16 17.65
N ILE A 413 5.73 -8.78 16.49
CA ILE A 413 4.41 -8.98 15.85
C ILE A 413 3.73 -10.24 16.40
N SER A 414 4.51 -11.20 16.94
CA SER A 414 3.96 -12.43 17.45
C SER A 414 3.04 -12.14 18.64
N SER A 415 1.74 -12.29 18.42
CA SER A 415 0.74 -12.26 19.49
C SER A 415 0.73 -13.58 20.26
N ARG A 416 1.90 -14.16 20.51
CA ARG A 416 1.97 -15.24 21.48
C ARG A 416 1.55 -14.64 22.80
N ASP A 417 0.49 -15.21 23.36
CA ASP A 417 0.00 -14.81 24.65
C ASP A 417 1.19 -14.80 25.62
N ASN A 418 1.60 -13.62 26.10
CA ASN A 418 2.75 -13.49 26.98
C ASN A 418 2.60 -14.40 28.22
N GLY A 419 1.37 -14.80 28.54
CA GLY A 419 1.06 -15.78 29.56
C GLY A 419 1.47 -17.21 29.17
N GLU A 420 1.18 -17.65 27.93
CA GLU A 420 1.58 -18.97 27.45
C GLU A 420 3.11 -19.04 27.23
N LEU A 421 3.70 -17.97 26.70
CA LEU A 421 5.15 -17.85 26.58
C LEU A 421 5.85 -17.86 27.95
N ALA A 422 5.32 -17.13 28.91
CA ALA A 422 5.86 -17.10 30.26
C ALA A 422 5.75 -18.49 30.95
N GLN A 423 4.64 -19.20 30.71
CA GLN A 423 4.43 -20.56 31.22
C GLN A 423 5.36 -21.57 30.52
N ALA A 424 5.46 -21.52 29.18
CA ALA A 424 6.38 -22.37 28.42
C ALA A 424 7.85 -22.02 28.74
N ALA A 425 8.20 -20.74 28.90
CA ALA A 425 9.52 -20.30 29.31
C ALA A 425 9.88 -20.82 30.72
N SER A 426 8.94 -20.77 31.67
CA SER A 426 9.15 -21.30 33.02
C SER A 426 9.49 -22.78 33.00
N VAL A 427 8.74 -23.60 32.24
CA VAL A 427 8.98 -25.04 32.08
C VAL A 427 10.33 -25.33 31.42
N VAL A 428 10.66 -24.57 30.38
CA VAL A 428 11.92 -24.74 29.63
C VAL A 428 13.11 -24.30 30.48
N VAL A 429 13.01 -23.16 31.18
CA VAL A 429 14.06 -22.71 32.10
C VAL A 429 14.31 -23.71 33.25
N GLN A 430 13.27 -24.31 33.83
CA GLN A 430 13.39 -25.38 34.81
C GLN A 430 14.09 -26.62 34.26
N ALA A 431 13.73 -27.01 33.01
CA ALA A 431 14.39 -28.15 32.35
C ALA A 431 15.89 -27.85 32.10
N PHE A 432 16.24 -26.67 31.63
CA PHE A 432 17.63 -26.26 31.38
C PHE A 432 18.41 -26.10 32.73
N ALA A 433 17.78 -25.57 33.78
CA ALA A 433 18.39 -25.52 35.10
C ALA A 433 18.72 -26.92 35.62
N THR A 434 17.85 -27.91 35.39
CA THR A 434 18.12 -29.32 35.73
C THR A 434 19.29 -29.90 34.95
N LEU A 435 19.45 -29.53 33.66
CA LEU A 435 20.61 -29.95 32.84
C LEU A 435 21.90 -29.32 33.33
N ARG A 436 21.86 -28.04 33.76
CA ARG A 436 22.98 -27.34 34.39
C ARG A 436 23.41 -28.01 35.70
N ASP A 437 22.44 -28.32 36.58
CA ASP A 437 22.72 -28.97 37.85
C ASP A 437 23.33 -30.37 37.70
N ARG A 438 23.05 -31.04 36.57
CA ARG A 438 23.68 -32.28 36.15
C ARG A 438 25.01 -32.10 35.43
N HIS A 439 25.54 -30.86 35.35
CA HIS A 439 26.77 -30.50 34.61
C HIS A 439 26.81 -30.91 33.16
N LEU A 440 25.65 -30.99 32.51
CA LEU A 440 25.51 -31.28 31.07
C LEU A 440 25.60 -30.03 30.20
N ILE A 441 25.31 -28.84 30.74
CA ILE A 441 25.44 -27.53 30.14
C ILE A 441 26.08 -26.54 31.12
N ASP A 442 26.78 -25.53 30.63
CA ASP A 442 27.33 -24.45 31.46
C ASP A 442 26.36 -23.25 31.58
N ASP A 443 26.72 -22.26 32.42
CA ASP A 443 25.91 -21.06 32.65
C ASP A 443 25.75 -20.22 31.39
N ALA A 444 26.76 -20.20 30.52
CA ALA A 444 26.73 -19.46 29.26
C ALA A 444 25.75 -20.10 28.28
N GLU A 445 25.77 -21.42 28.17
CA GLU A 445 24.88 -22.18 27.32
C GLU A 445 23.44 -22.12 27.82
N LEU A 446 23.23 -22.21 29.15
CA LEU A 446 21.92 -22.00 29.76
C LEU A 446 21.32 -20.64 29.38
N LEU A 447 22.10 -19.57 29.53
CA LEU A 447 21.64 -18.22 29.16
C LEU A 447 21.37 -18.10 27.68
N ARG A 448 22.20 -18.65 26.81
CA ARG A 448 21.98 -18.67 25.36
C ARG A 448 20.66 -19.36 24.98
N LEU A 449 20.39 -20.51 25.57
CA LEU A 449 19.19 -21.29 25.32
C LEU A 449 17.93 -20.56 25.83
N VAL A 450 18.00 -19.96 27.02
CA VAL A 450 16.89 -19.19 27.60
C VAL A 450 16.56 -17.95 26.75
N TYR A 451 17.56 -17.15 26.38
CA TYR A 451 17.34 -15.95 25.57
C TYR A 451 16.94 -16.27 24.14
N ARG A 452 17.51 -17.34 23.54
CA ARG A 452 17.07 -17.83 22.23
C ARG A 452 15.60 -18.28 22.24
N PHE A 453 15.16 -18.90 23.33
CA PHE A 453 13.76 -19.29 23.49
C PHE A 453 12.85 -18.08 23.71
N ALA A 454 13.33 -17.05 24.41
CA ALA A 454 12.64 -15.77 24.57
C ALA A 454 12.62 -14.93 23.27
N GLY A 455 13.32 -15.36 22.22
CA GLY A 455 13.41 -14.62 20.94
C GLY A 455 14.37 -13.44 20.97
N GLU A 456 15.18 -13.31 22.05
CA GLU A 456 16.17 -12.25 22.18
C GLU A 456 17.58 -12.74 21.83
N VAL A 457 18.30 -11.96 21.03
CA VAL A 457 19.72 -12.19 20.76
C VAL A 457 20.55 -11.29 21.69
N VAL A 458 21.10 -11.89 22.74
CA VAL A 458 21.87 -11.19 23.77
C VAL A 458 23.31 -11.66 23.73
N ASP A 459 24.26 -10.74 23.95
CA ASP A 459 25.67 -11.08 24.15
C ASP A 459 25.85 -11.64 25.58
N VAL A 460 25.85 -12.97 25.66
CA VAL A 460 25.91 -13.72 26.94
C VAL A 460 27.23 -13.51 27.64
N GLU A 461 28.34 -13.32 26.90
CA GLU A 461 29.64 -13.09 27.50
C GLU A 461 29.72 -11.75 28.24
N ASP A 462 29.09 -10.72 27.65
CA ASP A 462 29.01 -9.38 28.26
C ASP A 462 28.10 -9.39 29.52
N MET A 463 27.05 -10.19 29.51
CA MET A 463 26.17 -10.37 30.67
C MET A 463 26.85 -11.10 31.80
N LEU A 464 27.58 -12.18 31.53
CA LEU A 464 28.33 -12.93 32.56
C LEU A 464 29.44 -12.08 33.15
N LYS A 465 30.12 -11.24 32.37
CA LYS A 465 31.10 -10.26 32.86
C LYS A 465 30.49 -9.23 33.81
N ARG A 466 29.26 -8.78 33.55
CA ARG A 466 28.54 -7.82 34.41
C ARG A 466 27.96 -8.48 35.66
N ALA A 467 27.64 -9.77 35.59
CA ALA A 467 27.12 -10.54 36.72
C ALA A 467 28.20 -11.10 37.65
N ALA A 468 29.48 -11.10 37.19
CA ALA A 468 30.58 -11.52 38.05
C ALA A 468 30.76 -10.48 39.16
N PRO A 469 30.73 -10.88 40.45
CA PRO A 469 30.91 -9.97 41.58
C PRO A 469 32.28 -9.29 41.50
N GLU A 470 32.34 -7.99 41.79
CA GLU A 470 33.54 -7.12 41.83
C GLU A 470 34.53 -7.48 42.91
N ASP A 471 34.46 -8.64 43.50
CA ASP A 471 35.39 -9.12 44.54
C ASP A 471 36.59 -9.83 43.89
N LYS A 472 37.60 -9.08 43.48
CA LYS A 472 39.06 -9.45 43.50
C LYS A 472 39.98 -8.40 42.84
N GLN A 473 39.79 -7.12 43.08
CA GLN A 473 40.81 -6.11 42.75
C GLN A 473 41.31 -5.31 43.99
N GLY A 474 41.26 -5.89 45.15
CA GLY A 474 41.66 -5.22 46.40
C GLY A 474 42.73 -5.90 47.22
N ALA A 475 43.55 -6.82 46.66
CA ALA A 475 44.57 -7.51 47.49
C ALA A 475 45.86 -7.74 46.71
N SER A 476 46.53 -6.68 46.27
CA SER A 476 47.98 -6.75 45.96
C SER A 476 48.65 -5.37 45.88
N ASN A 477 48.56 -4.61 47.00
CA ASN A 477 49.55 -3.55 47.25
C ASN A 477 49.66 -3.33 48.76
N THR A 478 50.32 -4.26 49.44
CA THR A 478 51.03 -4.02 50.71
C THR A 478 51.99 -5.18 50.96
N GLN A 479 53.17 -5.07 50.35
CA GLN A 479 54.47 -5.42 50.98
C GLN A 479 55.62 -4.89 50.10
#